data_48373bda74a8fdc17058723b0ae733d3
#
_entry.id   48373bda74a8fdc17058723b0ae733d3
#
_cell.length_a   1.000
_cell.length_b   1.000
_cell.length_c   1.000
_cell.angle_alpha   90.00
_cell.angle_beta   90.00
_cell.angle_gamma   90.00
#
_symmetry.space_group_name_H-M   'P 1'
#
loop_
_entity.id
_entity.type
_entity.pdbx_description
1 polymer ?
#
loop_
_entity_poly.entity_id
_entity_poly.type
_entity_poly.pdbx_seq_one_letter_code
_entity_poly.pdbx_strand_id
1 'polypeptide(L)'
;MLDLATELRDLERCEKHINEGRERIRRQIALMRGLQAGTLETTLARQTLAALCSSVAAQRCHRALILQVLNDHPRLRLGMASAEGWIPG
;
A
#
# COMPACT_ATOMS: atom_id res chain seq x y z
N MET A 1 -12.29 -2.07 19.14
CA MET A 1 -13.42 -1.30 18.58
C MET A 1 -12.99 -0.62 17.30
N LEU A 2 -13.83 -0.70 16.27
CA LEU A 2 -13.56 0.00 15.00
C LEU A 2 -13.83 1.48 15.15
N ASP A 3 -12.88 2.30 14.71
CA ASP A 3 -12.97 3.74 14.76
C ASP A 3 -12.64 4.28 13.38
N LEU A 4 -13.54 5.07 12.81
CA LEU A 4 -13.40 5.63 11.47
C LEU A 4 -12.10 6.42 11.30
N ALA A 5 -11.77 7.26 12.28
CA ALA A 5 -10.55 8.09 12.19
C ALA A 5 -9.29 7.22 12.15
N THR A 6 -9.27 6.14 12.93
CA THR A 6 -8.15 5.20 12.94
C THR A 6 -8.05 4.46 11.61
N GLU A 7 -9.17 3.96 11.09
CA GLU A 7 -9.19 3.24 9.81
C GLU A 7 -8.75 4.14 8.65
N LEU A 8 -9.20 5.39 8.63
CA LEU A 8 -8.79 6.33 7.58
C LEU A 8 -7.31 6.68 7.66
N ARG A 9 -6.77 6.81 8.87
CA ARG A 9 -5.33 7.04 9.06
C ARG A 9 -4.51 5.83 8.62
N ASP A 10 -4.98 4.63 8.92
CA ASP A 10 -4.31 3.39 8.51
C ASP A 10 -4.33 3.25 6.99
N LEU A 11 -5.45 3.62 6.36
CA LEU A 11 -5.57 3.61 4.91
C LEU A 11 -4.58 4.59 4.28
N GLU A 12 -4.52 5.82 4.78
CA GLU A 12 -3.61 6.84 4.29
C GLU A 12 -2.16 6.40 4.43
N ARG A 13 -1.80 5.82 5.58
CA ARG A 13 -0.45 5.29 5.82
C ARG A 13 -0.12 4.17 4.86
N CYS A 14 -1.07 3.26 4.62
CA CYS A 14 -0.92 2.17 3.68
C CYS A 14 -0.66 2.67 2.26
N GLU A 15 -1.43 3.64 1.81
CA GLU A 15 -1.27 4.22 0.48
C GLU A 15 0.08 4.91 0.33
N LYS A 16 0.52 5.61 1.37
CA LYS A 16 1.85 6.23 1.39
C LYS A 16 2.95 5.17 1.25
N HIS A 17 2.86 4.07 2.01
CA HIS A 17 3.84 2.99 1.94
C HIS A 17 3.85 2.30 0.58
N ILE A 18 2.68 2.12 -0.04
CA ILE A 18 2.58 1.56 -1.38
C ILE A 18 3.30 2.47 -2.39
N ASN A 19 3.05 3.77 -2.34
CA ASN A 19 3.67 4.72 -3.25
C ASN A 19 5.19 4.79 -3.07
N GLU A 20 5.65 4.83 -1.83
CA GLU A 20 7.09 4.81 -1.51
C GLU A 20 7.74 3.51 -1.98
N GLY A 21 7.07 2.38 -1.75
CA GLY A 21 7.57 1.08 -2.17
C GLY A 21 7.67 0.95 -3.68
N ARG A 22 6.68 1.44 -4.42
CA ARG A 22 6.70 1.46 -5.88
C ARG A 22 7.86 2.29 -6.41
N GLU A 23 8.15 3.42 -5.78
CA GLU A 23 9.29 4.25 -6.15
C GLU A 23 10.61 3.54 -5.91
N ARG A 24 10.74 2.85 -4.77
CA ARG A 24 11.94 2.05 -4.47
C ARG A 24 12.12 0.92 -5.50
N ILE A 25 11.03 0.28 -5.92
CA ILE A 25 11.07 -0.75 -6.96
C ILE A 25 11.60 -0.17 -8.26
N ARG A 26 11.12 1.00 -8.69
CA ARG A 26 11.61 1.65 -9.91
C ARG A 26 13.09 1.95 -9.84
N ARG A 27 13.57 2.46 -8.70
CA ARG A 27 14.99 2.74 -8.48
C ARG A 27 15.82 1.46 -8.52
N GLN A 28 15.31 0.39 -7.93
CA GLN A 28 16.01 -0.90 -7.92
C GLN A 28 16.12 -1.48 -9.32
N ILE A 29 15.06 -1.39 -10.12
CA ILE A 29 15.06 -1.83 -11.51
C ILE A 29 16.08 -1.02 -12.32
N ALA A 30 16.10 0.29 -12.13
CA ALA A 30 17.05 1.17 -12.82
C ALA A 30 18.51 0.80 -12.46
N LEU A 31 18.76 0.53 -11.18
CA LEU A 31 20.08 0.09 -10.71
C LEU A 31 20.48 -1.22 -11.37
N MET A 32 19.56 -2.20 -11.44
CA MET A 32 19.85 -3.52 -11.99
C MET A 32 20.17 -3.48 -13.48
N ARG A 33 19.66 -2.52 -14.22
CA ARG A 33 19.96 -2.36 -15.66
C ARG A 33 21.45 -2.09 -15.91
N GLY A 34 22.14 -1.52 -14.93
CA GLY A 34 23.57 -1.24 -15.03
C GLY A 34 24.47 -2.36 -14.52
N LEU A 35 23.90 -3.46 -14.00
CA LEU A 35 24.67 -4.54 -13.41
C LEU A 35 24.93 -5.64 -14.43
N GLN A 36 26.13 -6.25 -14.33
CA GLN A 36 26.50 -7.37 -15.18
C GLN A 36 25.77 -8.63 -14.71
N ALA A 37 25.13 -9.34 -15.63
CA ALA A 37 24.43 -10.59 -15.35
C ALA A 37 25.37 -11.65 -14.79
N GLY A 38 24.86 -12.47 -13.88
CA GLY A 38 25.59 -13.62 -13.31
C GLY A 38 26.54 -13.25 -12.18
N THR A 39 26.59 -11.99 -11.76
CA THR A 39 27.44 -11.58 -10.65
C THR A 39 26.72 -11.71 -9.29
N LEU A 40 27.48 -11.71 -8.20
CA LEU A 40 26.92 -11.66 -6.86
C LEU A 40 26.06 -10.40 -6.67
N GLU A 41 26.53 -9.27 -7.19
CA GLU A 41 25.79 -8.01 -7.12
C GLU A 41 24.41 -8.12 -7.76
N THR A 42 24.31 -8.76 -8.90
CA THR A 42 23.04 -9.01 -9.58
C THR A 42 22.13 -9.90 -8.73
N THR A 43 22.67 -10.94 -8.11
CA THR A 43 21.92 -11.84 -7.25
C THR A 43 21.35 -11.08 -6.04
N LEU A 44 22.17 -10.28 -5.39
CA LEU A 44 21.76 -9.47 -4.24
C LEU A 44 20.71 -8.43 -4.64
N ALA A 45 20.90 -7.80 -5.81
CA ALA A 45 19.95 -6.82 -6.33
C ALA A 45 18.57 -7.46 -6.61
N ARG A 46 18.54 -8.68 -7.15
CA ARG A 46 17.31 -9.42 -7.37
C ARG A 46 16.61 -9.76 -6.06
N GLN A 47 17.36 -10.17 -5.05
CA GLN A 47 16.81 -10.45 -3.73
C GLN A 47 16.19 -9.20 -3.11
N THR A 48 16.84 -8.06 -3.24
CA THR A 48 16.34 -6.78 -2.78
C THR A 48 15.03 -6.43 -3.51
N LEU A 49 15.01 -6.59 -4.84
CA LEU A 49 13.80 -6.35 -5.62
C LEU A 49 12.65 -7.24 -5.18
N ALA A 50 12.91 -8.52 -4.97
CA ALA A 50 11.88 -9.46 -4.51
C ALA A 50 11.33 -9.06 -3.15
N ALA A 51 12.18 -8.62 -2.23
CA ALA A 51 11.76 -8.14 -0.91
C ALA A 51 10.88 -6.89 -1.02
N LEU A 52 11.26 -5.95 -1.89
CA LEU A 52 10.46 -4.73 -2.13
C LEU A 52 9.09 -5.08 -2.70
N CYS A 53 9.04 -5.98 -3.67
CA CYS A 53 7.78 -6.41 -4.27
C CYS A 53 6.88 -7.11 -3.24
N SER A 54 7.43 -7.96 -2.38
CA SER A 54 6.69 -8.61 -1.31
C SER A 54 6.13 -7.61 -0.31
N SER A 55 6.91 -6.60 0.03
CA SER A 55 6.48 -5.54 0.94
C SER A 55 5.29 -4.75 0.37
N VAL A 56 5.37 -4.37 -0.91
CA VAL A 56 4.27 -3.66 -1.58
C VAL A 56 3.03 -4.54 -1.66
N ALA A 57 3.20 -5.83 -1.99
CA ALA A 57 2.08 -6.76 -2.04
C ALA A 57 1.39 -6.89 -0.68
N ALA A 58 2.15 -6.97 0.41
CA ALA A 58 1.60 -7.01 1.77
C ALA A 58 0.81 -5.74 2.09
N GLN A 59 1.33 -4.57 1.69
CA GLN A 59 0.63 -3.30 1.91
C GLN A 59 -0.67 -3.22 1.09
N ARG A 60 -0.67 -3.75 -0.13
CA ARG A 60 -1.89 -3.81 -0.95
C ARG A 60 -2.94 -4.71 -0.33
N CYS A 61 -2.55 -5.86 0.22
CA CYS A 61 -3.46 -6.73 0.95
C CYS A 61 -4.04 -6.02 2.18
N HIS A 62 -3.21 -5.33 2.93
CA HIS A 62 -3.65 -4.57 4.10
C HIS A 62 -4.63 -3.48 3.70
N ARG A 63 -4.33 -2.74 2.62
CA ARG A 63 -5.23 -1.72 2.08
C ARG A 63 -6.59 -2.31 1.71
N ALA A 64 -6.59 -3.45 1.04
CA ALA A 64 -7.83 -4.12 0.64
C ALA A 64 -8.66 -4.52 1.86
N LEU A 65 -8.02 -5.01 2.93
CA LEU A 65 -8.71 -5.36 4.17
C LEU A 65 -9.31 -4.13 4.85
N ILE A 66 -8.60 -3.01 4.88
CA ILE A 66 -9.13 -1.76 5.44
C ILE A 66 -10.36 -1.31 4.66
N LEU A 67 -10.27 -1.33 3.32
CA LEU A 67 -11.39 -0.94 2.47
C LEU A 67 -12.59 -1.87 2.67
N GLN A 68 -12.35 -3.17 2.85
CA GLN A 68 -13.40 -4.14 3.13
C GLN A 68 -14.07 -3.84 4.47
N VAL A 69 -13.29 -3.54 5.52
CA VAL A 69 -13.82 -3.15 6.83
C VAL A 69 -14.71 -1.92 6.70
N LEU A 70 -14.24 -0.90 6.00
CA LEU A 70 -15.03 0.33 5.79
C LEU A 70 -16.32 0.04 5.01
N ASN A 71 -16.26 -0.85 4.03
CA ASN A 71 -17.44 -1.22 3.24
C ASN A 71 -18.45 -2.06 4.02
N ASP A 72 -17.96 -2.97 4.89
CA ASP A 72 -18.79 -3.90 5.65
C ASP A 72 -19.38 -3.28 6.92
N HIS A 73 -18.98 -2.07 7.28
CA HIS A 73 -19.46 -1.37 8.47
C HIS A 73 -20.19 -0.08 8.08
N PRO A 74 -21.52 -0.17 7.85
CA PRO A 74 -22.33 0.97 7.37
C PRO A 74 -22.23 2.22 8.23
N ARG A 75 -22.01 2.08 9.54
CA ARG A 75 -21.83 3.23 10.44
C ARG A 75 -20.63 4.07 10.05
N LEU A 76 -19.54 3.42 9.67
CA LEU A 76 -18.33 4.11 9.24
C LEU A 76 -18.56 4.83 7.92
N ARG A 77 -19.26 4.16 6.98
CA ARG A 77 -19.61 4.79 5.69
C ARG A 77 -20.55 5.97 5.87
N LEU A 78 -21.55 5.83 6.73
CA LEU A 78 -22.49 6.93 7.02
C LEU A 78 -21.75 8.11 7.65
N GLY A 79 -20.78 7.85 8.54
CA GLY A 79 -19.95 8.88 9.11
C GLY A 79 -19.16 9.63 8.05
N MET A 80 -18.57 8.93 7.09
CA MET A 80 -17.86 9.54 5.96
C MET A 80 -18.79 10.36 5.09
N ALA A 81 -19.95 9.80 4.74
CA ALA A 81 -20.94 10.47 3.91
C ALA A 81 -21.45 11.75 4.59
N SER A 82 -21.70 11.70 5.89
CA SER A 82 -22.12 12.89 6.65
C SER A 82 -21.04 13.95 6.65
N ALA A 83 -19.78 13.55 6.83
CA ALA A 83 -18.66 14.47 6.82
C ALA A 83 -18.50 15.17 5.47
N GLU A 84 -18.90 14.50 4.39
CA GLU A 84 -18.85 15.04 3.02
C GLU A 84 -20.12 15.79 2.64
N GLY A 85 -21.06 15.90 3.56
CA GLY A 85 -22.33 16.57 3.27
C GLY A 85 -23.28 15.73 2.44
N TRP A 86 -23.10 14.41 2.40
CA TRP A 86 -23.98 13.52 1.63
C TRP A 86 -25.37 13.47 2.26
N ILE A 87 -26.38 13.58 1.41
CA ILE A 87 -27.78 13.53 1.81
C ILE A 87 -28.41 12.29 1.20
N PRO A 88 -28.92 11.35 2.01
CA PRO A 88 -29.64 10.21 1.48
C PRO A 88 -30.95 10.69 0.83
N GLY A 89 -31.07 10.39 -0.42
CA GLY A 89 -32.25 10.79 -1.16
C GLY A 89 -32.97 9.65 -1.78
#